data_deae59d308f4677c5694229bad764170
#
_entry.id   deae59d308f4677c5694229bad764170
#
_cell.length_a   1.000
_cell.length_b   1.000
_cell.length_c   1.000
_cell.angle_alpha   90.00
_cell.angle_beta   90.00
_cell.angle_gamma   90.00
#
_symmetry.space_group_name_H-M   'P 1'
#
loop_
_entity.id
_entity.type
_entity.pdbx_description
1 polymer ?
#
loop_
_entity_poly.entity_id
_entity_poly.type
_entity_poly.pdbx_seq_one_letter_code
_entity_poly.pdbx_strand_id
1 'polypeptide(L)'
;RRLMRELNLNTVCEEAACPNIGECWTKKHATVMILGDVCTRACAFCNVKTGMPRKVDTNEPQHVADAAAELGLKHIVITSVDRDDLPDGGASQFVKVIEALRRTTPETTIEILTPDFRNKMEAAVESIVAARPDVYNHNLETVPRLYPTIRPGARYYASLRLLETVKRHDPSIFTKTGVMVGLGEQRLEIHQVMDDMRSADIDFLTIGQYLQPTPKHAKVIDFVTPQTFEAYAAIARAKG
;
A
#
# COMPACT_ATOMS: atom_id res chain seq x y z
N ARG A 1 13.30 15.78 3.70
CA ARG A 1 12.29 16.74 3.22
C ARG A 1 12.80 17.63 2.10
N ARG A 2 13.95 18.34 2.27
CA ARG A 2 14.49 19.21 1.22
C ARG A 2 14.75 18.44 -0.08
N LEU A 3 15.44 17.30 0.00
CA LEU A 3 15.75 16.44 -1.14
C LEU A 3 14.49 15.96 -1.88
N MET A 4 13.46 15.52 -1.16
CA MET A 4 12.20 15.08 -1.77
C MET A 4 11.54 16.19 -2.59
N ARG A 5 11.60 17.43 -2.11
CA ARG A 5 11.09 18.60 -2.85
C ARG A 5 11.96 18.97 -4.05
N GLU A 6 13.28 18.90 -3.91
CA GLU A 6 14.24 19.16 -4.99
C GLU A 6 14.08 18.16 -6.14
N LEU A 7 13.75 16.88 -5.81
CA LEU A 7 13.48 15.82 -6.78
C LEU A 7 12.00 15.72 -7.19
N ASN A 8 11.16 16.65 -6.74
CA ASN A 8 9.71 16.68 -7.02
C ASN A 8 8.98 15.37 -6.67
N LEU A 9 9.37 14.74 -5.54
CA LEU A 9 8.80 13.49 -5.05
C LEU A 9 7.77 13.73 -3.96
N ASN A 10 6.67 12.98 -4.00
CA ASN A 10 5.66 12.94 -2.96
C ASN A 10 5.96 11.82 -1.96
N THR A 11 5.79 12.06 -0.66
CA THR A 11 5.90 11.02 0.35
C THR A 11 4.58 10.87 1.09
N VAL A 12 4.13 9.64 1.26
CA VAL A 12 2.95 9.35 2.10
C VAL A 12 3.15 9.88 3.51
N CYS A 13 4.39 9.87 4.00
CA CYS A 13 4.74 10.36 5.33
C CYS A 13 4.39 11.85 5.53
N GLU A 14 4.49 12.67 4.49
CA GLU A 14 4.11 14.09 4.52
C GLU A 14 2.62 14.30 4.19
N GLU A 15 2.10 13.66 3.13
CA GLU A 15 0.73 13.80 2.67
C GLU A 15 -0.31 13.27 3.70
N ALA A 16 0.00 12.16 4.36
CA ALA A 16 -0.84 11.57 5.40
C ALA A 16 -0.55 12.11 6.81
N ALA A 17 0.36 13.09 6.97
CA ALA A 17 0.79 13.60 8.27
C ALA A 17 1.17 12.48 9.27
N CYS A 18 1.93 11.49 8.80
CA CYS A 18 2.23 10.27 9.54
C CYS A 18 3.00 10.57 10.84
N PRO A 19 2.53 10.13 12.02
CA PRO A 19 3.19 10.39 13.30
C PRO A 19 4.55 9.66 13.42
N ASN A 20 4.77 8.62 12.64
CA ASN A 20 5.96 7.75 12.74
C ASN A 20 7.12 8.18 11.82
N ILE A 21 6.99 9.31 11.12
CA ILE A 21 7.97 9.77 10.11
C ILE A 21 9.39 9.84 10.67
N GLY A 22 9.57 10.33 11.90
CA GLY A 22 10.88 10.47 12.53
C GLY A 22 11.56 9.13 12.78
N GLU A 23 10.82 8.14 13.26
CA GLU A 23 11.34 6.80 13.54
C GLU A 23 11.72 6.07 12.25
N CYS A 24 10.83 6.07 11.26
CA CYS A 24 11.07 5.41 9.96
C CYS A 24 12.33 5.96 9.28
N TRP A 25 12.48 7.28 9.23
CA TRP A 25 13.63 7.92 8.59
C TRP A 25 14.95 7.66 9.32
N THR A 26 14.92 7.59 10.66
CA THR A 26 16.09 7.19 11.45
C THR A 26 16.54 5.76 11.13
N LYS A 27 15.60 4.86 10.85
CA LYS A 27 15.85 3.49 10.41
C LYS A 27 16.20 3.36 8.93
N LYS A 28 16.30 4.47 8.18
CA LYS A 28 16.51 4.50 6.73
C LYS A 28 15.41 3.77 5.94
N HIS A 29 14.17 3.91 6.41
CA HIS A 29 12.97 3.45 5.73
C HIS A 29 12.17 4.66 5.24
N ALA A 30 11.70 4.61 4.01
CA ALA A 30 10.85 5.66 3.44
C ALA A 30 9.73 5.07 2.62
N THR A 31 8.60 5.79 2.58
CA THR A 31 7.47 5.49 1.68
C THR A 31 7.32 6.62 0.68
N VAL A 32 7.51 6.31 -0.60
CA VAL A 32 7.41 7.25 -1.70
C VAL A 32 6.12 6.98 -2.47
N MET A 33 5.38 8.04 -2.77
CA MET A 33 4.15 7.96 -3.56
C MET A 33 4.44 8.41 -5.00
N ILE A 34 4.25 7.51 -5.95
CA ILE A 34 4.43 7.73 -7.37
C ILE A 34 3.10 8.02 -8.07
N LEU A 35 3.15 8.41 -9.35
CA LEU A 35 1.99 8.72 -10.19
C LEU A 35 1.23 9.99 -9.79
N GLY A 36 1.88 10.86 -9.00
CA GLY A 36 1.36 12.15 -8.57
C GLY A 36 0.59 12.11 -7.25
N ASP A 37 -0.16 13.20 -6.97
CA ASP A 37 -0.85 13.47 -5.70
C ASP A 37 -2.39 13.51 -5.81
N VAL A 38 -2.95 13.14 -6.98
CA VAL A 38 -4.40 13.16 -7.24
C VAL A 38 -4.87 11.76 -7.59
N CYS A 39 -5.82 11.24 -6.82
CA CYS A 39 -6.38 9.91 -6.97
C CYS A 39 -7.68 9.95 -7.80
N THR A 40 -7.92 8.93 -8.63
CA THR A 40 -9.19 8.78 -9.37
C THR A 40 -10.34 8.24 -8.51
N ARG A 41 -10.06 7.82 -7.25
CA ARG A 41 -11.04 7.25 -6.32
C ARG A 41 -11.13 8.05 -5.02
N ALA A 42 -12.29 7.97 -4.35
CA ALA A 42 -12.62 8.67 -3.10
C ALA A 42 -12.91 7.65 -1.99
N CYS A 43 -11.88 7.11 -1.37
CA CYS A 43 -12.01 6.26 -0.19
C CYS A 43 -12.33 7.13 1.04
N ALA A 44 -13.32 6.72 1.86
CA ALA A 44 -13.79 7.54 2.97
C ALA A 44 -12.77 7.75 4.10
N PHE A 45 -11.70 6.98 4.14
CA PHE A 45 -10.61 7.06 5.12
C PHE A 45 -9.41 7.88 4.64
N CYS A 46 -9.28 8.12 3.32
CA CYS A 46 -8.04 8.58 2.71
C CYS A 46 -8.02 10.09 2.49
N ASN A 47 -6.96 10.76 2.93
CA ASN A 47 -6.78 12.21 2.81
C ASN A 47 -6.15 12.67 1.49
N VAL A 48 -5.89 11.76 0.56
CA VAL A 48 -5.35 12.10 -0.76
C VAL A 48 -6.41 12.83 -1.59
N LYS A 49 -5.98 13.85 -2.33
CA LYS A 49 -6.87 14.63 -3.21
C LYS A 49 -7.51 13.74 -4.27
N THR A 50 -8.80 13.92 -4.50
CA THR A 50 -9.54 13.21 -5.54
C THR A 50 -9.79 14.13 -6.74
N GLY A 51 -9.63 13.60 -7.96
CA GLY A 51 -9.89 14.38 -9.18
C GLY A 51 -9.28 13.77 -10.42
N MET A 52 -9.01 14.61 -11.42
CA MET A 52 -8.32 14.23 -12.65
C MET A 52 -6.81 14.37 -12.45
N PRO A 53 -6.05 13.26 -12.46
CA PRO A 53 -4.60 13.29 -12.30
C PRO A 53 -3.89 13.96 -13.48
N ARG A 54 -2.69 14.45 -13.23
CA ARG A 54 -1.80 14.98 -14.28
C ARG A 54 -1.19 13.83 -15.10
N LYS A 55 -0.52 14.20 -16.22
CA LYS A 55 0.29 13.26 -17.00
C LYS A 55 1.36 12.63 -16.12
N VAL A 56 1.67 11.38 -16.40
CA VAL A 56 2.75 10.64 -15.71
C VAL A 56 4.09 11.32 -15.99
N ASP A 57 4.86 11.56 -14.94
CA ASP A 57 6.24 12.05 -15.07
C ASP A 57 7.15 10.88 -15.47
N THR A 58 7.75 10.97 -16.65
CA THR A 58 8.67 9.94 -17.16
C THR A 58 10.01 9.91 -16.44
N ASN A 59 10.39 10.96 -15.71
CA ASN A 59 11.62 11.05 -14.94
C ASN A 59 11.46 10.56 -13.49
N GLU A 60 10.21 10.41 -13.00
CA GLU A 60 9.92 9.99 -11.64
C GLU A 60 10.65 8.70 -11.22
N PRO A 61 10.77 7.64 -12.06
CA PRO A 61 11.51 6.44 -11.71
C PRO A 61 12.98 6.71 -11.34
N GLN A 62 13.66 7.56 -12.11
CA GLN A 62 15.05 7.91 -11.84
C GLN A 62 15.16 8.79 -10.59
N HIS A 63 14.29 9.78 -10.42
CA HIS A 63 14.26 10.63 -9.23
C HIS A 63 14.06 9.81 -7.94
N VAL A 64 13.21 8.77 -7.97
CA VAL A 64 13.03 7.85 -6.84
C VAL A 64 14.30 7.08 -6.53
N ALA A 65 14.97 6.56 -7.56
CA ALA A 65 16.22 5.81 -7.40
C ALA A 65 17.36 6.71 -6.87
N ASP A 66 17.49 7.94 -7.38
CA ASP A 66 18.48 8.91 -6.92
C ASP A 66 18.24 9.30 -5.45
N ALA A 67 16.99 9.53 -5.07
CA ALA A 67 16.62 9.80 -3.67
C ALA A 67 16.95 8.64 -2.75
N ALA A 68 16.66 7.39 -3.16
CA ALA A 68 16.99 6.20 -2.41
C ALA A 68 18.51 6.05 -2.17
N ALA A 69 19.31 6.31 -3.21
CA ALA A 69 20.76 6.28 -3.13
C ALA A 69 21.32 7.36 -2.21
N GLU A 70 20.89 8.63 -2.38
CA GLU A 70 21.38 9.75 -1.57
C GLU A 70 21.03 9.61 -0.10
N LEU A 71 19.82 9.08 0.22
CA LEU A 71 19.40 8.81 1.58
C LEU A 71 20.00 7.52 2.16
N GLY A 72 20.62 6.68 1.33
CA GLY A 72 21.17 5.38 1.71
C GLY A 72 20.08 4.47 2.30
N LEU A 73 18.92 4.41 1.63
CA LEU A 73 17.78 3.64 2.13
C LEU A 73 18.11 2.15 2.14
N LYS A 74 17.74 1.48 3.23
CA LYS A 74 17.81 0.01 3.36
C LYS A 74 16.51 -0.66 2.93
N HIS A 75 15.39 0.05 3.09
CA HIS A 75 14.07 -0.42 2.72
C HIS A 75 13.26 0.75 2.17
N ILE A 76 12.67 0.56 1.01
CA ILE A 76 11.79 1.54 0.38
C ILE A 76 10.43 0.93 0.10
N VAL A 77 9.38 1.66 0.46
CA VAL A 77 8.00 1.32 0.07
C VAL A 77 7.59 2.25 -1.07
N ILE A 78 7.26 1.70 -2.21
CA ILE A 78 6.71 2.43 -3.35
C ILE A 78 5.21 2.22 -3.36
N THR A 79 4.47 3.30 -3.24
CA THR A 79 3.00 3.28 -3.36
C THR A 79 2.54 4.28 -4.41
N SER A 80 1.25 4.27 -4.72
CA SER A 80 0.67 5.21 -5.68
C SER A 80 -0.74 5.62 -5.30
N VAL A 81 -1.23 6.66 -5.95
CA VAL A 81 -2.66 6.94 -6.09
C VAL A 81 -3.30 5.94 -7.05
N ASP A 82 -4.62 5.74 -6.98
CA ASP A 82 -5.35 5.02 -8.05
C ASP A 82 -5.33 5.83 -9.34
N ARG A 83 -4.99 5.16 -10.44
CA ARG A 83 -4.90 5.72 -11.79
C ARG A 83 -5.77 4.91 -12.75
N ASP A 84 -7.08 4.85 -12.46
CA ASP A 84 -8.06 4.16 -13.33
C ASP A 84 -8.12 4.75 -14.75
N ASP A 85 -7.64 5.98 -14.92
CA ASP A 85 -7.49 6.71 -16.18
C ASP A 85 -6.41 6.14 -17.11
N LEU A 86 -5.39 5.45 -16.55
CA LEU A 86 -4.30 4.87 -17.35
C LEU A 86 -4.68 3.48 -17.90
N PRO A 87 -4.22 3.12 -19.11
CA PRO A 87 -4.53 1.83 -19.74
C PRO A 87 -4.14 0.61 -18.90
N ASP A 88 -3.04 0.71 -18.14
CA ASP A 88 -2.49 -0.34 -17.27
C ASP A 88 -2.71 -0.08 -15.77
N GLY A 89 -3.47 0.97 -15.42
CA GLY A 89 -3.67 1.39 -14.03
C GLY A 89 -2.40 1.91 -13.34
N GLY A 90 -1.32 2.18 -14.10
CA GLY A 90 -0.03 2.64 -13.60
C GLY A 90 0.99 1.54 -13.34
N ALA A 91 0.71 0.30 -13.70
CA ALA A 91 1.62 -0.85 -13.47
C ALA A 91 2.99 -0.64 -14.09
N SER A 92 3.07 -0.11 -15.33
CA SER A 92 4.34 0.17 -16.01
C SER A 92 5.22 1.16 -15.26
N GLN A 93 4.64 2.08 -14.49
CA GLN A 93 5.43 3.02 -13.69
C GLN A 93 6.06 2.30 -12.48
N PHE A 94 5.34 1.40 -11.82
CA PHE A 94 5.92 0.54 -10.78
C PHE A 94 7.10 -0.26 -11.31
N VAL A 95 6.94 -0.91 -12.48
CA VAL A 95 8.02 -1.66 -13.14
C VAL A 95 9.27 -0.80 -13.33
N LYS A 96 9.12 0.39 -13.95
CA LYS A 96 10.23 1.32 -14.19
C LYS A 96 10.93 1.77 -12.91
N VAL A 97 10.16 2.00 -11.84
CA VAL A 97 10.73 2.39 -10.53
C VAL A 97 11.52 1.24 -9.91
N ILE A 98 10.98 0.01 -9.93
CA ILE A 98 11.70 -1.18 -9.45
C ILE A 98 13.00 -1.38 -10.23
N GLU A 99 12.96 -1.31 -11.55
CA GLU A 99 14.14 -1.45 -12.41
C GLU A 99 15.18 -0.35 -12.14
N ALA A 100 14.76 0.90 -11.96
CA ALA A 100 15.66 2.00 -11.63
C ALA A 100 16.34 1.79 -10.26
N LEU A 101 15.58 1.39 -9.25
CA LEU A 101 16.10 1.05 -7.91
C LEU A 101 17.10 -0.12 -7.97
N ARG A 102 16.78 -1.20 -8.69
CA ARG A 102 17.68 -2.35 -8.83
C ARG A 102 19.01 -1.98 -9.48
N ARG A 103 19.01 -1.04 -10.43
CA ARG A 103 20.26 -0.53 -11.05
C ARG A 103 21.06 0.36 -10.12
N THR A 104 20.39 1.23 -9.34
CA THR A 104 21.05 2.29 -8.56
C THR A 104 21.37 1.86 -7.13
N THR A 105 20.49 1.07 -6.51
CA THR A 105 20.59 0.62 -5.12
C THR A 105 20.23 -0.87 -5.01
N PRO A 106 21.04 -1.80 -5.57
CA PRO A 106 20.69 -3.22 -5.68
C PRO A 106 20.43 -3.91 -4.33
N GLU A 107 21.04 -3.42 -3.23
CA GLU A 107 20.89 -3.96 -1.89
C GLU A 107 19.66 -3.43 -1.14
N THR A 108 18.93 -2.47 -1.70
CA THR A 108 17.74 -1.91 -1.06
C THR A 108 16.57 -2.90 -1.21
N THR A 109 15.95 -3.26 -0.09
CA THR A 109 14.69 -4.03 -0.11
C THR A 109 13.56 -3.17 -0.68
N ILE A 110 12.88 -3.67 -1.70
CA ILE A 110 11.80 -2.97 -2.40
C ILE A 110 10.47 -3.61 -2.02
N GLU A 111 9.68 -2.88 -1.25
CA GLU A 111 8.26 -3.16 -1.04
C GLU A 111 7.43 -2.27 -1.96
N ILE A 112 6.41 -2.84 -2.60
CA ILE A 112 5.42 -2.06 -3.34
C ILE A 112 4.07 -2.17 -2.65
N LEU A 113 3.32 -1.08 -2.60
CA LEU A 113 1.92 -1.03 -2.15
C LEU A 113 1.06 -0.55 -3.31
N THR A 114 0.41 -1.49 -3.98
CA THR A 114 -0.30 -1.23 -5.24
C THR A 114 -1.79 -0.95 -5.04
N PRO A 115 -2.45 -0.25 -5.99
CA PRO A 115 -3.90 -0.28 -6.14
C PRO A 115 -4.37 -1.67 -6.60
N ASP A 116 -5.70 -1.86 -6.73
CA ASP A 116 -6.28 -3.13 -7.20
C ASP A 116 -6.28 -3.29 -8.73
N PHE A 117 -5.75 -2.31 -9.48
CA PHE A 117 -5.69 -2.29 -10.95
C PHE A 117 -7.01 -2.65 -11.62
N ARG A 118 -8.10 -2.10 -11.15
CA ARG A 118 -9.48 -2.34 -11.56
C ARG A 118 -9.62 -2.73 -13.03
N ASN A 119 -10.13 -3.93 -13.31
CA ASN A 119 -10.30 -4.53 -14.64
C ASN A 119 -9.00 -4.80 -15.44
N LYS A 120 -7.82 -4.57 -14.85
CA LYS A 120 -6.50 -4.72 -15.49
C LYS A 120 -5.54 -5.57 -14.64
N MET A 121 -6.06 -6.15 -13.55
CA MET A 121 -5.28 -6.74 -12.46
C MET A 121 -4.33 -7.84 -12.93
N GLU A 122 -4.77 -8.77 -13.76
CA GLU A 122 -3.96 -9.93 -14.18
C GLU A 122 -2.68 -9.48 -14.91
N ALA A 123 -2.81 -8.65 -15.96
CA ALA A 123 -1.66 -8.16 -16.72
C ALA A 123 -0.78 -7.21 -15.90
N ALA A 124 -1.38 -6.40 -15.01
CA ALA A 124 -0.63 -5.52 -14.13
C ALA A 124 0.22 -6.30 -13.13
N VAL A 125 -0.35 -7.33 -12.48
CA VAL A 125 0.37 -8.19 -11.54
C VAL A 125 1.48 -8.95 -12.25
N GLU A 126 1.20 -9.56 -13.41
CA GLU A 126 2.20 -10.29 -14.21
C GLU A 126 3.42 -9.40 -14.51
N SER A 127 3.19 -8.17 -15.00
CA SER A 127 4.28 -7.26 -15.35
C SER A 127 5.11 -6.83 -14.13
N ILE A 128 4.46 -6.56 -12.99
CA ILE A 128 5.14 -6.13 -11.77
C ILE A 128 5.89 -7.30 -11.12
N VAL A 129 5.31 -8.49 -11.09
CA VAL A 129 5.97 -9.71 -10.59
C VAL A 129 7.23 -10.00 -11.39
N ALA A 130 7.20 -9.83 -12.73
CA ALA A 130 8.38 -9.98 -13.58
C ALA A 130 9.52 -8.99 -13.24
N ALA A 131 9.20 -7.81 -12.71
CA ALA A 131 10.18 -6.83 -12.20
C ALA A 131 10.77 -7.20 -10.82
N ARG A 132 10.22 -8.22 -10.14
CA ARG A 132 10.71 -8.83 -8.90
C ARG A 132 10.88 -7.85 -7.72
N PRO A 133 9.79 -7.25 -7.20
CA PRO A 133 9.84 -6.63 -5.88
C PRO A 133 10.10 -7.70 -4.81
N ASP A 134 10.67 -7.32 -3.67
CA ASP A 134 10.88 -8.25 -2.55
C ASP A 134 9.57 -8.52 -1.79
N VAL A 135 8.73 -7.48 -1.65
CA VAL A 135 7.43 -7.56 -1.00
C VAL A 135 6.36 -6.92 -1.87
N TYR A 136 5.30 -7.66 -2.14
CA TYR A 136 4.11 -7.17 -2.83
C TYR A 136 2.98 -6.94 -1.82
N ASN A 137 2.67 -5.67 -1.56
CA ASN A 137 1.62 -5.26 -0.64
C ASN A 137 0.38 -4.73 -1.40
N HIS A 138 -0.79 -5.14 -0.94
CA HIS A 138 -2.07 -4.55 -1.30
C HIS A 138 -3.00 -4.59 -0.09
N ASN A 139 -3.41 -3.43 0.42
CA ASN A 139 -4.21 -3.35 1.63
C ASN A 139 -5.67 -3.75 1.39
N LEU A 140 -6.22 -4.58 2.27
CA LEU A 140 -7.66 -4.84 2.36
C LEU A 140 -8.40 -3.65 2.98
N GLU A 141 -7.75 -2.89 3.84
CA GLU A 141 -8.18 -1.69 4.55
C GLU A 141 -9.26 -1.95 5.61
N THR A 142 -10.28 -2.74 5.32
CA THR A 142 -11.38 -3.03 6.25
C THR A 142 -12.06 -4.37 5.93
N VAL A 143 -13.05 -4.75 6.74
CA VAL A 143 -13.83 -5.99 6.58
C VAL A 143 -14.86 -5.88 5.44
N PRO A 144 -15.30 -7.01 4.83
CA PRO A 144 -16.21 -7.03 3.67
C PRO A 144 -17.46 -6.17 3.84
N ARG A 145 -18.11 -6.23 5.01
CA ARG A 145 -19.35 -5.49 5.30
C ARG A 145 -19.18 -3.98 5.18
N LEU A 146 -18.00 -3.45 5.48
CA LEU A 146 -17.72 -2.02 5.48
C LEU A 146 -17.22 -1.49 4.12
N TYR A 147 -16.89 -2.34 3.16
CA TYR A 147 -16.40 -1.91 1.84
C TYR A 147 -17.30 -0.88 1.15
N PRO A 148 -18.66 -1.06 1.09
CA PRO A 148 -19.52 -0.11 0.40
C PRO A 148 -19.44 1.33 0.93
N THR A 149 -19.12 1.50 2.21
CA THR A 149 -19.06 2.81 2.86
C THR A 149 -17.65 3.35 3.02
N ILE A 150 -16.67 2.49 3.23
CA ILE A 150 -15.29 2.89 3.53
C ILE A 150 -14.43 2.91 2.26
N ARG A 151 -14.60 1.92 1.37
CA ARG A 151 -13.81 1.76 0.14
C ARG A 151 -14.72 1.46 -1.07
N PRO A 152 -15.65 2.35 -1.45
CA PRO A 152 -16.72 2.06 -2.41
C PRO A 152 -16.22 1.73 -3.82
N GLY A 153 -15.02 2.20 -4.19
CA GLY A 153 -14.38 1.94 -5.48
C GLY A 153 -13.72 0.56 -5.62
N ALA A 154 -13.61 -0.22 -4.54
CA ALA A 154 -12.92 -1.51 -4.52
C ALA A 154 -13.84 -2.69 -4.21
N ARG A 155 -13.30 -3.91 -4.30
CA ARG A 155 -13.99 -5.15 -3.97
C ARG A 155 -13.08 -6.01 -3.12
N TYR A 156 -13.57 -6.44 -1.95
CA TYR A 156 -12.81 -7.23 -0.96
C TYR A 156 -12.17 -8.48 -1.57
N TYR A 157 -12.96 -9.33 -2.21
CA TYR A 157 -12.46 -10.56 -2.82
C TYR A 157 -11.57 -10.33 -4.06
N ALA A 158 -11.71 -9.19 -4.74
CA ALA A 158 -10.77 -8.82 -5.80
C ALA A 158 -9.40 -8.45 -5.23
N SER A 159 -9.36 -7.79 -4.09
CA SER A 159 -8.13 -7.48 -3.36
C SER A 159 -7.40 -8.74 -2.87
N LEU A 160 -8.12 -9.72 -2.33
CA LEU A 160 -7.53 -11.03 -1.97
C LEU A 160 -6.99 -11.77 -3.19
N ARG A 161 -7.78 -11.84 -4.27
CA ARG A 161 -7.38 -12.50 -5.52
C ARG A 161 -6.12 -11.87 -6.12
N LEU A 162 -5.93 -10.54 -5.97
CA LEU A 162 -4.72 -9.88 -6.42
C LEU A 162 -3.48 -10.49 -5.77
N LEU A 163 -3.47 -10.63 -4.44
CA LEU A 163 -2.33 -11.20 -3.71
C LEU A 163 -2.16 -12.70 -3.98
N GLU A 164 -3.25 -13.45 -4.09
CA GLU A 164 -3.24 -14.85 -4.53
C GLU A 164 -2.63 -14.98 -5.95
N THR A 165 -2.93 -14.02 -6.86
CA THR A 165 -2.36 -13.99 -8.21
C THR A 165 -0.85 -13.76 -8.17
N VAL A 166 -0.35 -12.90 -7.27
CA VAL A 166 1.10 -12.72 -7.06
C VAL A 166 1.76 -14.05 -6.70
N LYS A 167 1.22 -14.77 -5.71
CA LYS A 167 1.73 -16.08 -5.28
C LYS A 167 1.70 -17.12 -6.39
N ARG A 168 0.68 -17.10 -7.24
CA ARG A 168 0.57 -18.01 -8.39
C ARG A 168 1.64 -17.74 -9.44
N HIS A 169 2.01 -16.48 -9.69
CA HIS A 169 3.06 -16.10 -10.63
C HIS A 169 4.47 -16.34 -10.08
N ASP A 170 4.72 -15.94 -8.83
CA ASP A 170 6.01 -16.16 -8.16
C ASP A 170 5.81 -16.35 -6.65
N PRO A 171 5.82 -17.61 -6.14
CA PRO A 171 5.65 -17.89 -4.73
C PRO A 171 6.81 -17.40 -3.85
N SER A 172 7.94 -16.99 -4.42
CA SER A 172 9.10 -16.49 -3.69
C SER A 172 8.93 -15.01 -3.26
N ILE A 173 8.03 -14.26 -3.90
CA ILE A 173 7.72 -12.89 -3.50
C ILE A 173 6.85 -12.92 -2.23
N PHE A 174 7.28 -12.20 -1.21
CA PHE A 174 6.46 -12.04 -0.01
C PHE A 174 5.22 -11.19 -0.31
N THR A 175 4.06 -11.66 0.13
CA THR A 175 2.80 -10.94 0.04
C THR A 175 2.44 -10.32 1.38
N LYS A 176 1.90 -9.10 1.34
CA LYS A 176 1.53 -8.34 2.53
C LYS A 176 0.19 -7.65 2.35
N THR A 177 -0.53 -7.49 3.45
CA THR A 177 -1.76 -6.70 3.49
C THR A 177 -1.89 -5.91 4.79
N GLY A 178 -2.76 -4.91 4.78
CA GLY A 178 -3.10 -4.09 5.93
C GLY A 178 -4.59 -3.96 6.14
N VAL A 179 -4.98 -3.89 7.41
CA VAL A 179 -6.36 -3.65 7.86
C VAL A 179 -6.36 -2.58 8.92
N MET A 180 -7.25 -1.61 8.78
CA MET A 180 -7.54 -0.62 9.82
C MET A 180 -8.66 -1.14 10.72
N VAL A 181 -8.53 -0.88 12.02
CA VAL A 181 -9.57 -1.15 13.02
C VAL A 181 -10.06 0.14 13.67
N GLY A 182 -11.27 0.12 14.20
CA GLY A 182 -11.95 1.30 14.77
C GLY A 182 -12.93 1.97 13.80
N LEU A 183 -13.28 1.30 12.69
CA LEU A 183 -14.26 1.75 11.70
C LEU A 183 -15.67 1.17 11.91
N GLY A 184 -15.86 0.35 12.97
CA GLY A 184 -17.12 -0.29 13.31
C GLY A 184 -17.19 -1.76 12.90
N GLU A 185 -16.06 -2.37 12.60
CA GLU A 185 -15.92 -3.81 12.42
C GLU A 185 -16.12 -4.56 13.74
N GLN A 186 -16.58 -5.80 13.64
CA GLN A 186 -16.68 -6.70 14.78
C GLN A 186 -15.42 -7.57 14.89
N ARG A 187 -15.07 -7.99 16.10
CA ARG A 187 -13.89 -8.82 16.35
C ARG A 187 -13.86 -10.10 15.50
N LEU A 188 -15.01 -10.76 15.37
CA LEU A 188 -15.11 -11.98 14.55
C LEU A 188 -14.91 -11.71 13.06
N GLU A 189 -15.25 -10.51 12.56
CA GLU A 189 -14.98 -10.11 11.17
C GLU A 189 -13.48 -10.00 10.92
N ILE A 190 -12.70 -9.49 11.87
CA ILE A 190 -11.22 -9.45 11.77
C ILE A 190 -10.64 -10.87 11.77
N HIS A 191 -11.19 -11.79 12.59
CA HIS A 191 -10.74 -13.18 12.56
C HIS A 191 -11.03 -13.85 11.22
N GLN A 192 -12.19 -13.56 10.60
CA GLN A 192 -12.53 -14.05 9.27
C GLN A 192 -11.58 -13.49 8.20
N VAL A 193 -11.23 -12.19 8.28
CA VAL A 193 -10.23 -11.60 7.39
C VAL A 193 -8.89 -12.34 7.49
N MET A 194 -8.46 -12.73 8.69
CA MET A 194 -7.25 -13.53 8.86
C MET A 194 -7.36 -14.90 8.20
N ASP A 195 -8.53 -15.58 8.31
CA ASP A 195 -8.77 -16.86 7.65
C ASP A 195 -8.76 -16.71 6.11
N ASP A 196 -9.41 -15.68 5.60
CA ASP A 196 -9.41 -15.36 4.16
C ASP A 196 -7.98 -15.10 3.64
N MET A 197 -7.15 -14.41 4.43
CA MET A 197 -5.74 -14.15 4.09
C MET A 197 -4.92 -15.45 4.04
N ARG A 198 -5.10 -16.34 5.01
CA ARG A 198 -4.43 -17.65 4.98
C ARG A 198 -4.84 -18.46 3.76
N SER A 199 -6.12 -18.39 3.39
CA SER A 199 -6.63 -19.06 2.18
C SER A 199 -6.02 -18.51 0.89
N ALA A 200 -5.61 -17.22 0.89
CA ALA A 200 -4.93 -16.55 -0.24
C ALA A 200 -3.39 -16.59 -0.14
N ASP A 201 -2.84 -17.36 0.81
CA ASP A 201 -1.38 -17.53 1.05
C ASP A 201 -0.64 -16.20 1.25
N ILE A 202 -1.21 -15.31 2.07
CA ILE A 202 -0.62 -14.02 2.40
C ILE A 202 0.35 -14.18 3.58
N ASP A 203 1.61 -13.70 3.42
CA ASP A 203 2.68 -13.89 4.41
C ASP A 203 2.62 -12.90 5.57
N PHE A 204 2.26 -11.63 5.33
CA PHE A 204 2.31 -10.58 6.35
C PHE A 204 0.99 -9.82 6.49
N LEU A 205 0.61 -9.57 7.74
CA LEU A 205 -0.53 -8.73 8.12
C LEU A 205 -0.07 -7.57 8.99
N THR A 206 -0.53 -6.36 8.64
CA THR A 206 -0.46 -5.18 9.49
C THR A 206 -1.87 -4.81 9.96
N ILE A 207 -2.07 -4.62 11.26
CA ILE A 207 -3.31 -4.10 11.81
C ILE A 207 -3.02 -2.78 12.51
N GLY A 208 -3.70 -1.70 12.12
CA GLY A 208 -3.51 -0.36 12.66
C GLY A 208 -4.81 0.30 13.10
N GLN A 209 -4.74 1.16 14.12
CA GLN A 209 -5.87 2.01 14.51
C GLN A 209 -6.16 3.02 13.40
N TYR A 210 -7.39 3.09 12.94
CA TYR A 210 -7.84 4.17 12.08
C TYR A 210 -7.87 5.49 12.84
N LEU A 211 -7.27 6.53 12.27
CA LEU A 211 -7.33 7.90 12.76
C LEU A 211 -8.00 8.78 11.71
N GLN A 212 -9.05 9.48 12.07
CA GLN A 212 -9.81 10.32 11.15
C GLN A 212 -8.99 11.54 10.72
N PRO A 213 -8.64 11.69 9.42
CA PRO A 213 -7.79 12.80 8.98
C PRO A 213 -8.46 14.16 9.11
N THR A 214 -9.76 14.27 8.76
CA THR A 214 -10.57 15.50 8.91
C THR A 214 -12.03 15.12 9.19
N PRO A 215 -12.87 16.06 9.66
CA PRO A 215 -14.30 15.81 9.94
C PRO A 215 -15.12 15.31 8.74
N LYS A 216 -14.59 15.42 7.50
CA LYS A 216 -15.25 14.94 6.27
C LYS A 216 -15.05 13.45 6.02
N HIS A 217 -14.05 12.84 6.65
CA HIS A 217 -13.73 11.42 6.50
C HIS A 217 -14.59 10.54 7.41
N ALA A 218 -14.50 9.22 7.19
CA ALA A 218 -15.17 8.24 8.05
C ALA A 218 -14.85 8.51 9.53
N LYS A 219 -15.85 8.41 10.38
CA LYS A 219 -15.67 8.64 11.81
C LYS A 219 -14.93 7.48 12.45
N VAL A 220 -14.10 7.77 13.43
CA VAL A 220 -13.62 6.74 14.37
C VAL A 220 -14.82 6.29 15.20
N ILE A 221 -15.14 5.00 15.15
CA ILE A 221 -16.24 4.39 15.90
C ILE A 221 -15.74 3.89 17.25
N ASP A 222 -14.50 3.39 17.29
CA ASP A 222 -13.88 2.85 18.50
C ASP A 222 -12.36 3.07 18.49
N PHE A 223 -11.78 3.24 19.67
CA PHE A 223 -10.34 3.20 19.88
C PHE A 223 -9.96 1.86 20.49
N VAL A 224 -9.37 1.02 19.66
CA VAL A 224 -8.99 -0.34 20.01
C VAL A 224 -7.85 -0.34 21.03
N THR A 225 -7.99 -1.09 22.11
CA THR A 225 -7.01 -1.12 23.19
C THR A 225 -5.73 -1.87 22.79
N PRO A 226 -4.56 -1.55 23.38
CA PRO A 226 -3.31 -2.30 23.14
C PRO A 226 -3.47 -3.80 23.37
N GLN A 227 -4.22 -4.22 24.40
CA GLN A 227 -4.50 -5.62 24.70
C GLN A 227 -5.27 -6.32 23.57
N THR A 228 -6.17 -5.59 22.89
CA THR A 228 -6.88 -6.13 21.72
C THR A 228 -5.93 -6.31 20.53
N PHE A 229 -5.00 -5.38 20.30
CA PHE A 229 -3.96 -5.54 19.29
C PHE A 229 -3.07 -6.74 19.58
N GLU A 230 -2.66 -6.95 20.82
CA GLU A 230 -1.89 -8.13 21.26
C GLU A 230 -2.67 -9.43 20.99
N ALA A 231 -3.99 -9.44 21.29
CA ALA A 231 -4.86 -10.58 21.01
C ALA A 231 -4.96 -10.85 19.50
N TYR A 232 -5.13 -9.83 18.66
CA TYR A 232 -5.12 -9.99 17.19
C TYR A 232 -3.78 -10.54 16.71
N ALA A 233 -2.66 -10.02 17.22
CA ALA A 233 -1.34 -10.53 16.86
C ALA A 233 -1.13 -12.00 17.26
N ALA A 234 -1.60 -12.41 18.44
CA ALA A 234 -1.55 -13.81 18.89
C ALA A 234 -2.38 -14.72 17.99
N ILE A 235 -3.61 -14.31 17.65
CA ILE A 235 -4.51 -15.07 16.77
C ILE A 235 -3.92 -15.19 15.36
N ALA A 236 -3.40 -14.08 14.79
CA ALA A 236 -2.78 -14.10 13.47
C ALA A 236 -1.60 -15.09 13.43
N ARG A 237 -0.71 -15.06 14.42
CA ARG A 237 0.41 -16.03 14.52
C ARG A 237 -0.05 -17.47 14.69
N ALA A 238 -1.15 -17.71 15.44
CA ALA A 238 -1.70 -19.05 15.61
C ALA A 238 -2.33 -19.62 14.34
N LYS A 239 -2.73 -18.74 13.42
CA LYS A 239 -3.27 -19.14 12.10
C LYS A 239 -2.16 -19.34 11.04
N GLY A 240 -0.90 -19.04 11.36
CA GLY A 240 0.26 -19.13 10.48
C GLY A 240 0.56 -17.81 9.82
#